data_1065db48c6ffd67b49a14c1a8d68a306
#
_entry.id   1065db48c6ffd67b49a14c1a8d68a306
#
_cell.length_a   1.000
_cell.length_b   1.000
_cell.length_c   1.000
_cell.angle_alpha   90.00
_cell.angle_beta   90.00
_cell.angle_gamma   90.00
#
_symmetry.space_group_name_H-M   'P 1'
#
loop_
_entity.id
_entity.type
_entity.pdbx_description
1 polymer ?
#
loop_
_entity_poly.entity_id
_entity_poly.type
_entity_poly.pdbx_seq_one_letter_code
_entity_poly.pdbx_strand_id
1 'polypeptide(L)'
;AFPQLSLASGAIKGWDRRNQFYFQMLQSLAKHAGFDLERPFSRLPERVQALVLNGSGDEKIPFTYLSERGRPAVREHVFEGILPNLERRYRETDSMMVREELAKYLNSKPCPGCDGTRLKREARNVKIGPDGDQRAIYEVSGWPLKETSRFFADLKLEGHKAAIAEKIVKEIVSRLAFLNNVGLDYLSLDRSAETLSGGEAQRIRLASQIGSGLTGVMYVLDEPSIGLHQRD
;
A
#
# COMPACT_ATOMS: atom_id res chain seq x y z
N ALA A 1 4.59 -15.89 1.64
CA ALA A 1 5.12 -17.11 2.28
C ALA A 1 4.00 -18.09 2.55
N PHE A 2 4.30 -19.38 2.45
CA PHE A 2 3.40 -20.49 2.79
C PHE A 2 3.95 -21.17 4.04
N PRO A 3 3.63 -20.68 5.25
CA PRO A 3 4.31 -21.10 6.49
C PRO A 3 4.13 -22.58 6.82
N GLN A 4 3.11 -23.25 6.28
CA GLN A 4 2.87 -24.68 6.45
C GLN A 4 3.80 -25.57 5.60
N LEU A 5 4.39 -25.00 4.54
CA LEU A 5 5.37 -25.68 3.71
C LEU A 5 6.77 -25.57 4.33
N SER A 6 7.65 -26.51 3.97
CA SER A 6 9.07 -26.44 4.29
C SER A 6 9.81 -25.48 3.33
N LEU A 7 10.98 -24.99 3.74
CA LEU A 7 11.83 -24.18 2.85
C LEU A 7 12.20 -24.95 1.58
N ALA A 8 12.47 -26.24 1.69
CA ALA A 8 12.78 -27.09 0.54
C ALA A 8 11.57 -27.27 -0.41
N SER A 9 10.35 -27.23 0.12
CA SER A 9 9.10 -27.40 -0.64
C SER A 9 8.49 -26.07 -1.13
N GLY A 10 9.11 -24.95 -0.87
CA GLY A 10 8.69 -23.65 -1.38
C GLY A 10 7.88 -22.79 -0.40
N ALA A 11 8.15 -22.87 0.90
CA ALA A 11 7.60 -21.96 1.89
C ALA A 11 7.81 -20.50 1.48
N ILE A 12 8.92 -20.22 0.81
CA ILE A 12 9.25 -18.90 0.24
C ILE A 12 9.51 -19.09 -1.25
N LYS A 13 8.66 -18.50 -2.09
CA LYS A 13 8.76 -18.63 -3.55
C LYS A 13 10.11 -18.12 -4.06
N GLY A 14 10.76 -18.93 -4.90
CA GLY A 14 12.06 -18.63 -5.48
C GLY A 14 13.26 -18.94 -4.58
N TRP A 15 13.03 -19.43 -3.35
CA TRP A 15 14.03 -19.89 -2.39
C TRP A 15 13.81 -21.37 -2.04
N ASP A 16 13.60 -22.19 -3.05
CA ASP A 16 13.34 -23.63 -2.93
C ASP A 16 14.21 -24.41 -3.91
N ARG A 17 14.06 -25.72 -3.95
CA ARG A 17 14.82 -26.64 -4.80
C ARG A 17 14.82 -26.29 -6.30
N ARG A 18 13.83 -25.53 -6.77
CA ARG A 18 13.73 -25.10 -8.17
C ARG A 18 14.75 -24.02 -8.51
N ASN A 19 15.21 -23.27 -7.49
CA ASN A 19 16.28 -22.30 -7.67
C ASN A 19 17.55 -22.80 -6.98
N GLN A 20 18.41 -23.44 -7.75
CA GLN A 20 19.61 -24.11 -7.25
C GLN A 20 20.54 -23.17 -6.46
N PHE A 21 20.71 -21.93 -6.92
CA PHE A 21 21.59 -20.96 -6.26
C PHE A 21 21.11 -20.60 -4.85
N TYR A 22 19.85 -20.16 -4.73
CA TYR A 22 19.29 -19.79 -3.44
C TYR A 22 19.09 -21.01 -2.53
N PHE A 23 18.79 -22.16 -3.10
CA PHE A 23 18.63 -23.38 -2.30
C PHE A 23 19.97 -23.84 -1.69
N GLN A 24 21.09 -23.73 -2.40
CA GLN A 24 22.42 -24.00 -1.85
C GLN A 24 22.78 -23.04 -0.72
N MET A 25 22.39 -21.77 -0.82
CA MET A 25 22.54 -20.83 0.30
C MET A 25 21.73 -21.29 1.52
N LEU A 26 20.48 -21.67 1.35
CA LEU A 26 19.66 -22.19 2.46
C LEU A 26 20.23 -23.49 3.05
N GLN A 27 20.82 -24.38 2.24
CA GLN A 27 21.50 -25.59 2.76
C GLN A 27 22.71 -25.23 3.63
N SER A 28 23.53 -24.27 3.20
CA SER A 28 24.66 -23.80 3.98
C SER A 28 24.22 -23.16 5.29
N LEU A 29 23.16 -22.32 5.22
CA LEU A 29 22.56 -21.69 6.39
C LEU A 29 21.98 -22.73 7.37
N ALA A 30 21.27 -23.74 6.86
CA ALA A 30 20.71 -24.81 7.67
C ALA A 30 21.78 -25.62 8.38
N LYS A 31 22.89 -25.92 7.70
CA LYS A 31 24.04 -26.62 8.28
C LYS A 31 24.70 -25.79 9.38
N HIS A 32 24.86 -24.47 9.17
CA HIS A 32 25.48 -23.56 10.14
C HIS A 32 24.59 -23.38 11.37
N ALA A 33 23.30 -23.09 11.19
CA ALA A 33 22.37 -22.82 12.28
C ALA A 33 21.69 -24.05 12.88
N GLY A 34 21.96 -25.26 12.36
CA GLY A 34 21.47 -26.52 12.91
C GLY A 34 19.97 -26.74 12.79
N PHE A 35 19.37 -26.42 11.64
CA PHE A 35 17.92 -26.65 11.42
C PHE A 35 17.65 -27.51 10.19
N ASP A 36 16.47 -28.14 10.17
CA ASP A 36 16.02 -29.00 9.08
C ASP A 36 15.18 -28.21 8.04
N LEU A 37 15.64 -28.24 6.77
CA LEU A 37 14.96 -27.59 5.64
C LEU A 37 13.64 -28.25 5.25
N GLU A 38 13.40 -29.50 5.64
CA GLU A 38 12.17 -30.23 5.37
C GLU A 38 11.08 -29.96 6.42
N ARG A 39 11.45 -29.35 7.54
CA ARG A 39 10.48 -28.99 8.57
C ARG A 39 9.62 -27.81 8.09
N PRO A 40 8.29 -27.80 8.35
CA PRO A 40 7.43 -26.64 8.06
C PRO A 40 8.00 -25.35 8.63
N PHE A 41 8.01 -24.28 7.83
CA PHE A 41 8.63 -23.00 8.20
C PHE A 41 8.05 -22.44 9.52
N SER A 42 6.73 -22.57 9.71
CA SER A 42 6.04 -22.16 10.95
C SER A 42 6.46 -22.94 12.20
N ARG A 43 7.06 -24.12 12.02
CA ARG A 43 7.53 -24.98 13.14
C ARG A 43 9.04 -24.83 13.41
N LEU A 44 9.75 -24.02 12.64
CA LEU A 44 11.12 -23.66 12.94
C LEU A 44 11.16 -22.71 14.15
N PRO A 45 12.21 -22.76 14.99
CA PRO A 45 12.39 -21.80 16.07
C PRO A 45 12.33 -20.36 15.54
N GLU A 46 11.76 -19.42 16.30
CA GLU A 46 11.65 -17.99 15.91
C GLU A 46 13.00 -17.38 15.52
N ARG A 47 14.08 -17.75 16.24
CA ARG A 47 15.44 -17.32 15.89
C ARG A 47 15.84 -17.77 14.49
N VAL A 48 15.47 -18.98 14.07
CA VAL A 48 15.79 -19.50 12.74
C VAL A 48 14.92 -18.81 11.69
N GLN A 49 13.64 -18.59 11.96
CA GLN A 49 12.75 -17.85 11.07
C GLN A 49 13.28 -16.41 10.86
N ALA A 50 13.70 -15.74 11.94
CA ALA A 50 14.29 -14.40 11.87
C ALA A 50 15.60 -14.40 11.08
N LEU A 51 16.48 -15.37 11.30
CA LEU A 51 17.73 -15.53 10.55
C LEU A 51 17.45 -15.67 9.04
N VAL A 52 16.52 -16.52 8.66
CA VAL A 52 16.14 -16.75 7.25
C VAL A 52 15.53 -15.50 6.63
N LEU A 53 14.66 -14.80 7.33
CA LEU A 53 13.95 -13.64 6.78
C LEU A 53 14.80 -12.36 6.80
N ASN A 54 15.50 -12.08 7.89
CA ASN A 54 16.14 -10.78 8.13
C ASN A 54 17.68 -10.82 8.00
N GLY A 55 18.27 -12.02 7.90
CA GLY A 55 19.72 -12.19 7.76
C GLY A 55 20.48 -12.44 9.04
N SER A 56 21.81 -12.60 8.91
CA SER A 56 22.72 -12.96 10.02
C SER A 56 23.32 -11.75 10.76
N GLY A 57 22.91 -10.52 10.41
CA GLY A 57 23.55 -9.31 10.92
C GLY A 57 25.03 -9.28 10.52
N ASP A 58 25.94 -9.13 11.49
CA ASP A 58 27.38 -9.10 11.25
C ASP A 58 28.03 -10.49 11.24
N GLU A 59 27.29 -11.55 11.55
CA GLU A 59 27.80 -12.93 11.60
C GLU A 59 28.09 -13.43 10.19
N LYS A 60 29.35 -13.80 9.94
CA LYS A 60 29.78 -14.45 8.69
C LYS A 60 29.50 -15.94 8.73
N ILE A 61 28.90 -16.43 7.68
CA ILE A 61 28.48 -17.83 7.52
C ILE A 61 29.25 -18.43 6.34
N PRO A 62 29.81 -19.65 6.47
CA PRO A 62 30.45 -20.33 5.35
C PRO A 62 29.41 -20.88 4.36
N PHE A 63 29.35 -20.28 3.18
CA PHE A 63 28.49 -20.70 2.08
C PHE A 63 29.28 -21.56 1.10
N THR A 64 28.72 -22.71 0.73
CA THR A 64 29.28 -23.59 -0.29
C THR A 64 28.63 -23.31 -1.62
N TYR A 65 29.42 -22.93 -2.61
CA TYR A 65 29.00 -22.71 -3.99
C TYR A 65 29.64 -23.76 -4.90
N LEU A 66 28.93 -24.17 -5.94
CA LEU A 66 29.52 -24.97 -7.02
C LEU A 66 30.16 -24.03 -8.02
N SER A 67 31.48 -24.19 -8.26
CA SER A 67 32.17 -23.49 -9.33
C SER A 67 31.68 -23.96 -10.71
N GLU A 68 31.97 -23.22 -11.78
CA GLU A 68 31.60 -23.61 -13.16
C GLU A 68 32.13 -24.99 -13.56
N ARG A 69 33.19 -25.48 -12.89
CA ARG A 69 33.75 -26.81 -13.07
C ARG A 69 33.21 -27.86 -12.09
N GLY A 70 32.10 -27.57 -11.40
CA GLY A 70 31.45 -28.48 -10.46
C GLY A 70 32.22 -28.71 -9.14
N ARG A 71 33.30 -27.96 -8.87
CA ARG A 71 34.07 -28.09 -7.63
C ARG A 71 33.46 -27.20 -6.54
N PRO A 72 33.28 -27.72 -5.31
CA PRO A 72 32.77 -26.92 -4.20
C PRO A 72 33.81 -25.84 -3.81
N ALA A 73 33.36 -24.61 -3.70
CA ALA A 73 34.11 -23.48 -3.16
C ALA A 73 33.38 -22.90 -1.96
N VAL A 74 34.06 -22.76 -0.83
CA VAL A 74 33.49 -22.16 0.38
C VAL A 74 33.91 -20.70 0.43
N ARG A 75 32.93 -19.82 0.67
CA ARG A 75 33.14 -18.39 0.90
C ARG A 75 32.41 -17.97 2.16
N GLU A 76 33.08 -17.23 3.02
CA GLU A 76 32.48 -16.68 4.23
C GLU A 76 31.98 -15.26 3.98
N HIS A 77 30.71 -15.05 4.19
CA HIS A 77 30.09 -13.73 4.14
C HIS A 77 28.82 -13.69 5.01
N VAL A 78 28.34 -12.50 5.30
CA VAL A 78 27.06 -12.32 6.00
C VAL A 78 25.90 -12.78 5.11
N PHE A 79 24.89 -13.38 5.71
CA PHE A 79 23.65 -13.68 5.02
C PHE A 79 22.74 -12.45 5.06
N GLU A 80 22.46 -11.88 3.92
CA GLU A 80 21.63 -10.67 3.79
C GLU A 80 20.21 -10.83 4.35
N GLY A 81 19.66 -12.06 4.29
CA GLY A 81 18.24 -12.32 4.57
C GLY A 81 17.37 -12.21 3.32
N ILE A 82 16.25 -12.93 3.34
CA ILE A 82 15.36 -12.99 2.18
C ILE A 82 14.63 -11.65 1.96
N LEU A 83 14.15 -11.03 3.03
CA LEU A 83 13.42 -9.75 2.92
C LEU A 83 14.33 -8.62 2.43
N PRO A 84 15.52 -8.37 3.02
CA PRO A 84 16.44 -7.37 2.48
C PRO A 84 16.90 -7.67 1.04
N ASN A 85 17.12 -8.95 0.69
CA ASN A 85 17.46 -9.33 -0.67
C ASN A 85 16.37 -8.96 -1.68
N LEU A 86 15.10 -9.27 -1.37
CA LEU A 86 13.96 -8.91 -2.23
C LEU A 86 13.81 -7.40 -2.34
N GLU A 87 13.97 -6.68 -1.23
CA GLU A 87 13.88 -5.22 -1.19
C GLU A 87 14.99 -4.55 -2.02
N ARG A 88 16.23 -4.98 -1.85
CA ARG A 88 17.36 -4.51 -2.66
C ARG A 88 17.13 -4.78 -4.14
N ARG A 89 16.75 -6.00 -4.52
CA ARG A 89 16.45 -6.36 -5.91
C ARG A 89 15.33 -5.53 -6.51
N TYR A 90 14.29 -5.23 -5.74
CA TYR A 90 13.20 -4.35 -6.18
C TYR A 90 13.68 -2.93 -6.50
N ARG A 91 14.61 -2.40 -5.67
CA ARG A 91 15.17 -1.06 -5.87
C ARG A 91 16.17 -0.99 -7.02
N GLU A 92 17.04 -2.00 -7.14
CA GLU A 92 18.20 -1.97 -8.05
C GLU A 92 17.91 -2.54 -9.44
N THR A 93 16.78 -3.24 -9.65
CA THR A 93 16.50 -3.85 -10.95
C THR A 93 16.12 -2.81 -12.01
N ASP A 94 16.75 -2.92 -13.18
CA ASP A 94 16.38 -2.14 -14.38
C ASP A 94 15.24 -2.80 -15.18
N SER A 95 14.93 -4.06 -14.89
CA SER A 95 13.89 -4.81 -15.59
C SER A 95 12.50 -4.49 -14.99
N MET A 96 11.62 -3.89 -15.81
CA MET A 96 10.22 -3.64 -15.41
C MET A 96 9.50 -4.93 -15.02
N MET A 97 9.69 -6.03 -15.75
CA MET A 97 9.07 -7.32 -15.47
C MET A 97 9.47 -7.86 -14.08
N VAL A 98 10.77 -7.78 -13.74
CA VAL A 98 11.28 -8.21 -12.44
C VAL A 98 10.72 -7.32 -11.32
N ARG A 99 10.64 -6.00 -11.57
CA ARG A 99 10.07 -5.05 -10.61
C ARG A 99 8.59 -5.30 -10.34
N GLU A 100 7.80 -5.55 -11.38
CA GLU A 100 6.38 -5.91 -11.25
C GLU A 100 6.17 -7.24 -10.50
N GLU A 101 7.01 -8.24 -10.77
CA GLU A 101 6.93 -9.52 -10.03
C GLU A 101 7.28 -9.33 -8.55
N LEU A 102 8.29 -8.53 -8.24
CA LEU A 102 8.66 -8.23 -6.85
C LEU A 102 7.66 -7.31 -6.15
N ALA A 103 7.00 -6.41 -6.88
CA ALA A 103 5.95 -5.53 -6.34
C ALA A 103 4.77 -6.32 -5.74
N LYS A 104 4.49 -7.53 -6.23
CA LYS A 104 3.46 -8.42 -5.68
C LYS A 104 3.71 -8.84 -4.22
N TYR A 105 4.93 -8.70 -3.73
CA TYR A 105 5.31 -8.98 -2.33
C TYR A 105 5.28 -7.75 -1.44
N LEU A 106 5.09 -6.56 -2.01
CA LEU A 106 4.92 -5.34 -1.24
C LEU A 106 3.51 -5.29 -0.65
N ASN A 107 3.42 -4.83 0.58
CA ASN A 107 2.16 -4.60 1.25
C ASN A 107 2.13 -3.17 1.79
N SER A 108 1.02 -2.47 1.55
CA SER A 108 0.81 -1.15 2.13
C SER A 108 0.42 -1.29 3.60
N LYS A 109 1.20 -0.66 4.47
CA LYS A 109 0.88 -0.56 5.91
C LYS A 109 0.79 0.90 6.30
N PRO A 110 -0.09 1.25 7.25
CA PRO A 110 -0.08 2.58 7.85
C PRO A 110 1.31 2.90 8.40
N CYS A 111 1.80 4.10 8.14
CA CYS A 111 3.07 4.56 8.67
C CYS A 111 2.98 4.68 10.20
N PRO A 112 3.85 4.00 10.99
CA PRO A 112 3.77 4.06 12.46
C PRO A 112 4.06 5.45 13.04
N GLY A 113 4.74 6.33 12.29
CA GLY A 113 5.00 7.71 12.73
C GLY A 113 3.80 8.65 12.60
N CYS A 114 2.88 8.35 11.67
CA CYS A 114 1.70 9.19 11.45
C CYS A 114 0.37 8.41 11.48
N ASP A 115 0.36 7.12 11.82
CA ASP A 115 -0.82 6.25 11.84
C ASP A 115 -1.65 6.30 10.55
N GLY A 116 -0.95 6.42 9.40
CA GLY A 116 -1.59 6.50 8.09
C GLY A 116 -2.15 7.88 7.71
N THR A 117 -2.15 8.86 8.60
CA THR A 117 -2.73 10.20 8.34
C THR A 117 -1.95 11.01 7.31
N ARG A 118 -0.68 10.65 7.02
CA ARG A 118 0.25 11.38 6.11
C ARG A 118 0.54 12.82 6.54
N LEU A 119 0.19 13.19 7.77
CA LEU A 119 0.35 14.54 8.33
C LEU A 119 1.37 14.54 9.47
N LYS A 120 2.08 15.67 9.62
CA LYS A 120 2.90 15.95 10.80
C LYS A 120 2.01 16.03 12.05
N ARG A 121 2.63 15.81 13.21
CA ARG A 121 1.90 15.80 14.50
C ARG A 121 1.13 17.09 14.75
N GLU A 122 1.71 18.23 14.44
CA GLU A 122 1.09 19.56 14.61
C GLU A 122 -0.14 19.71 13.70
N ALA A 123 -0.03 19.30 12.44
CA ALA A 123 -1.12 19.39 11.47
C ALA A 123 -2.30 18.46 11.81
N ARG A 124 -2.04 17.32 12.49
CA ARG A 124 -3.09 16.43 12.97
C ARG A 124 -3.97 17.04 14.07
N ASN A 125 -3.43 18.04 14.78
CA ASN A 125 -4.14 18.72 15.87
C ASN A 125 -4.91 19.96 15.40
N VAL A 126 -4.81 20.33 14.11
CA VAL A 126 -5.64 21.39 13.54
C VAL A 126 -7.03 20.82 13.27
N LYS A 127 -8.02 21.39 13.94
CA LYS A 127 -9.42 20.95 13.88
C LYS A 127 -10.35 22.09 13.49
N ILE A 128 -11.43 21.75 12.81
CA ILE A 128 -12.50 22.66 12.41
C ILE A 128 -13.85 22.09 12.83
N GLY A 129 -14.76 22.95 13.23
CA GLY A 129 -16.10 22.59 13.67
C GLY A 129 -16.56 23.39 14.87
N PRO A 130 -17.80 23.22 15.30
CA PRO A 130 -18.32 23.83 16.54
C PRO A 130 -17.61 23.23 17.76
N ASP A 131 -17.64 23.95 18.86
CA ASP A 131 -17.09 23.49 20.12
C ASP A 131 -17.74 22.17 20.55
N GLY A 132 -16.90 21.18 20.88
CA GLY A 132 -17.32 19.82 21.23
C GLY A 132 -17.46 18.84 20.05
N ASP A 133 -17.51 19.31 18.82
CA ASP A 133 -17.54 18.45 17.60
C ASP A 133 -16.55 18.91 16.53
N GLN A 134 -15.34 19.18 16.95
CA GLN A 134 -14.26 19.57 16.05
C GLN A 134 -13.59 18.36 15.43
N ARG A 135 -13.33 18.43 14.10
CA ARG A 135 -12.72 17.35 13.31
C ARG A 135 -11.44 17.80 12.63
N ALA A 136 -10.48 16.90 12.57
CA ALA A 136 -9.27 17.12 11.80
C ALA A 136 -9.50 16.70 10.32
N ILE A 137 -8.69 17.24 9.40
CA ILE A 137 -8.84 16.98 7.98
C ILE A 137 -8.76 15.49 7.63
N TYR A 138 -7.88 14.73 8.29
CA TYR A 138 -7.73 13.29 8.02
C TYR A 138 -8.95 12.48 8.48
N GLU A 139 -9.65 12.91 9.54
CA GLU A 139 -10.90 12.28 9.99
C GLU A 139 -11.99 12.49 8.95
N VAL A 140 -12.19 13.74 8.55
CA VAL A 140 -13.21 14.10 7.54
C VAL A 140 -12.93 13.46 6.19
N SER A 141 -11.64 13.35 5.79
CA SER A 141 -11.25 12.70 4.53
C SER A 141 -11.50 11.19 4.53
N GLY A 142 -11.53 10.55 5.69
CA GLY A 142 -11.82 9.12 5.84
C GLY A 142 -13.31 8.78 5.82
N TRP A 143 -14.20 9.77 5.94
CA TRP A 143 -15.64 9.54 5.92
C TRP A 143 -16.18 9.31 4.50
N PRO A 144 -17.32 8.61 4.36
CA PRO A 144 -18.08 8.59 3.10
C PRO A 144 -18.40 10.02 2.63
N LEU A 145 -18.34 10.26 1.32
CA LEU A 145 -18.59 11.58 0.74
C LEU A 145 -19.95 12.16 1.15
N LYS A 146 -20.94 11.31 1.38
CA LYS A 146 -22.26 11.72 1.89
C LYS A 146 -22.15 12.35 3.29
N GLU A 147 -21.37 11.77 4.19
CA GLU A 147 -21.16 12.30 5.54
C GLU A 147 -20.30 13.56 5.50
N THR A 148 -19.23 13.53 4.70
CA THR A 148 -18.36 14.69 4.47
C THR A 148 -19.17 15.89 3.94
N SER A 149 -20.10 15.66 3.00
CA SER A 149 -20.96 16.70 2.46
C SER A 149 -21.89 17.31 3.51
N ARG A 150 -22.48 16.48 4.37
CA ARG A 150 -23.32 16.96 5.49
C ARG A 150 -22.50 17.79 6.47
N PHE A 151 -21.32 17.32 6.85
CA PHE A 151 -20.43 18.04 7.76
C PHE A 151 -20.15 19.46 7.25
N PHE A 152 -19.79 19.63 5.98
CA PHE A 152 -19.51 20.96 5.42
C PHE A 152 -20.77 21.80 5.19
N ALA A 153 -21.91 21.19 4.90
CA ALA A 153 -23.18 21.90 4.75
C ALA A 153 -23.69 22.47 6.11
N ASP A 154 -23.47 21.71 7.19
CA ASP A 154 -23.89 22.06 8.53
C ASP A 154 -22.84 22.88 9.30
N LEU A 155 -21.66 23.09 8.71
CA LEU A 155 -20.52 23.76 9.35
C LEU A 155 -20.85 25.24 9.65
N LYS A 156 -20.97 25.57 10.92
CA LYS A 156 -21.17 26.94 11.40
C LYS A 156 -19.85 27.45 12.00
N LEU A 157 -19.32 28.51 11.44
CA LEU A 157 -18.15 29.19 11.94
C LEU A 157 -18.55 30.62 12.28
N GLU A 158 -17.87 31.22 13.25
CA GLU A 158 -18.19 32.58 13.72
C GLU A 158 -17.04 33.55 13.46
N GLY A 159 -17.36 34.83 13.43
CA GLY A 159 -16.41 35.93 13.35
C GLY A 159 -15.52 35.88 12.10
N HIS A 160 -14.26 36.16 12.28
CA HIS A 160 -13.28 36.21 11.17
C HIS A 160 -13.13 34.88 10.43
N LYS A 161 -13.26 33.75 11.14
CA LYS A 161 -13.19 32.42 10.54
C LYS A 161 -14.34 32.19 9.54
N ALA A 162 -15.54 32.67 9.84
CA ALA A 162 -16.68 32.57 8.94
C ALA A 162 -16.43 33.32 7.62
N ALA A 163 -15.93 34.55 7.69
CA ALA A 163 -15.63 35.36 6.51
C ALA A 163 -14.58 34.72 5.59
N ILE A 164 -13.55 34.10 6.17
CA ILE A 164 -12.51 33.38 5.39
C ILE A 164 -13.09 32.11 4.77
N ALA A 165 -13.88 31.34 5.51
CA ALA A 165 -14.34 30.02 5.13
C ALA A 165 -15.51 30.06 4.13
N GLU A 166 -16.33 31.11 4.10
CA GLU A 166 -17.59 31.18 3.34
C GLU A 166 -17.42 30.72 1.88
N LYS A 167 -16.50 31.32 1.14
CA LYS A 167 -16.25 30.97 -0.28
C LYS A 167 -15.68 29.56 -0.44
N ILE A 168 -14.79 29.17 0.47
CA ILE A 168 -14.13 27.86 0.43
C ILE A 168 -15.16 26.76 0.71
N VAL A 169 -15.95 26.89 1.76
CA VAL A 169 -17.00 25.91 2.14
C VAL A 169 -18.05 25.79 1.04
N LYS A 170 -18.48 26.90 0.46
CA LYS A 170 -19.43 26.88 -0.65
C LYS A 170 -18.92 26.08 -1.84
N GLU A 171 -17.64 26.24 -2.17
CA GLU A 171 -17.01 25.49 -3.27
C GLU A 171 -16.88 24.00 -2.92
N ILE A 172 -16.48 23.66 -1.70
CA ILE A 172 -16.37 22.28 -1.21
C ILE A 172 -17.73 21.59 -1.28
N VAL A 173 -18.78 22.22 -0.75
CA VAL A 173 -20.15 21.68 -0.77
C VAL A 173 -20.63 21.45 -2.20
N SER A 174 -20.38 22.41 -3.10
CA SER A 174 -20.75 22.25 -4.52
C SER A 174 -20.06 21.05 -5.15
N ARG A 175 -18.75 20.90 -4.98
CA ARG A 175 -17.99 19.75 -5.54
C ARG A 175 -18.39 18.41 -4.94
N LEU A 176 -18.64 18.36 -3.65
CA LEU A 176 -19.12 17.15 -2.98
C LEU A 176 -20.53 16.78 -3.46
N ALA A 177 -21.40 17.76 -3.72
CA ALA A 177 -22.72 17.51 -4.27
C ALA A 177 -22.64 16.85 -5.67
N PHE A 178 -21.71 17.28 -6.53
CA PHE A 178 -21.49 16.62 -7.83
C PHE A 178 -21.04 15.17 -7.68
N LEU A 179 -20.10 14.90 -6.79
CA LEU A 179 -19.63 13.51 -6.53
C LEU A 179 -20.77 12.63 -5.99
N ASN A 180 -21.60 13.17 -5.10
CA ASN A 180 -22.76 12.45 -4.57
C ASN A 180 -23.81 12.20 -5.68
N ASN A 181 -24.08 13.19 -6.54
CA ASN A 181 -25.08 13.09 -7.60
C ASN A 181 -24.70 12.07 -8.71
N VAL A 182 -23.40 11.79 -8.89
CA VAL A 182 -22.95 10.73 -9.81
C VAL A 182 -22.85 9.36 -9.12
N GLY A 183 -23.42 9.20 -7.92
CA GLY A 183 -23.51 7.91 -7.22
C GLY A 183 -22.18 7.48 -6.59
N LEU A 184 -21.32 8.40 -6.14
CA LEU A 184 -20.05 8.12 -5.47
C LEU A 184 -20.10 8.43 -3.97
N ASP A 185 -21.27 8.54 -3.40
CA ASP A 185 -21.54 8.95 -2.02
C ASP A 185 -20.91 8.05 -0.95
N TYR A 186 -20.62 6.80 -1.31
CA TYR A 186 -19.97 5.78 -0.46
C TYR A 186 -18.44 5.85 -0.45
N LEU A 187 -17.81 6.55 -1.40
CA LEU A 187 -16.36 6.72 -1.45
C LEU A 187 -15.86 7.66 -0.36
N SER A 188 -14.57 7.55 -0.02
CA SER A 188 -13.87 8.50 0.85
C SER A 188 -12.77 9.25 0.10
N LEU A 189 -12.42 10.47 0.56
CA LEU A 189 -11.40 11.30 -0.08
C LEU A 189 -9.98 10.78 0.12
N ASP A 190 -9.75 9.97 1.15
CA ASP A 190 -8.45 9.35 1.44
C ASP A 190 -8.18 8.08 0.64
N ARG A 191 -9.17 7.59 -0.11
CA ARG A 191 -9.04 6.38 -0.91
C ARG A 191 -8.01 6.56 -2.02
N SER A 192 -7.10 5.59 -2.15
CA SER A 192 -6.08 5.59 -3.20
C SER A 192 -6.71 5.43 -4.58
N ALA A 193 -6.25 6.23 -5.54
CA ALA A 193 -6.73 6.18 -6.94
C ALA A 193 -6.52 4.79 -7.58
N GLU A 194 -5.49 4.06 -7.18
CA GLU A 194 -5.21 2.69 -7.67
C GLU A 194 -6.28 1.66 -7.27
N THR A 195 -7.08 1.96 -6.25
CA THR A 195 -8.15 1.08 -5.77
C THR A 195 -9.50 1.37 -6.41
N LEU A 196 -9.60 2.41 -7.25
CA LEU A 196 -10.83 2.78 -7.93
C LEU A 196 -11.13 1.81 -9.06
N SER A 197 -12.39 1.42 -9.20
CA SER A 197 -12.88 0.74 -10.39
C SER A 197 -12.89 1.67 -11.60
N GLY A 198 -12.90 1.10 -12.82
CA GLY A 198 -13.00 1.91 -14.05
C GLY A 198 -14.21 2.82 -14.07
N GLY A 199 -15.38 2.32 -13.62
CA GLY A 199 -16.61 3.11 -13.52
C GLY A 199 -16.53 4.23 -12.48
N GLU A 200 -15.89 4.01 -11.32
CA GLU A 200 -15.66 5.05 -10.31
C GLU A 200 -14.77 6.17 -10.86
N ALA A 201 -13.65 5.79 -11.51
CA ALA A 201 -12.72 6.76 -12.11
C ALA A 201 -13.40 7.59 -13.21
N GLN A 202 -14.26 6.96 -14.02
CA GLN A 202 -15.01 7.65 -15.07
C GLN A 202 -16.03 8.63 -14.48
N ARG A 203 -16.76 8.25 -13.45
CA ARG A 203 -17.71 9.13 -12.75
C ARG A 203 -17.03 10.30 -12.06
N ILE A 204 -15.83 10.11 -11.48
CA ILE A 204 -15.04 11.21 -10.93
C ILE A 204 -14.65 12.20 -12.04
N ARG A 205 -14.22 11.71 -13.21
CA ARG A 205 -13.93 12.59 -14.37
C ARG A 205 -15.16 13.35 -14.83
N LEU A 206 -16.29 12.67 -14.94
CA LEU A 206 -17.57 13.28 -15.29
C LEU A 206 -17.97 14.38 -14.31
N ALA A 207 -17.89 14.10 -13.01
CA ALA A 207 -18.17 15.08 -11.96
C ALA A 207 -17.25 16.31 -12.04
N SER A 208 -15.97 16.11 -12.35
CA SER A 208 -15.01 17.22 -12.48
C SER A 208 -15.26 18.08 -13.72
N GLN A 209 -15.73 17.49 -14.82
CA GLN A 209 -16.03 18.20 -16.07
C GLN A 209 -17.34 18.99 -15.97
N ILE A 210 -18.42 18.34 -15.52
CA ILE A 210 -19.74 18.98 -15.37
C ILE A 210 -19.73 19.97 -14.19
N GLY A 211 -19.02 19.61 -13.11
CA GLY A 211 -18.89 20.44 -11.91
C GLY A 211 -18.17 21.79 -12.12
N SER A 212 -17.53 21.99 -13.29
CA SER A 212 -16.95 23.28 -13.65
C SER A 212 -18.01 24.37 -13.90
N GLY A 213 -19.31 23.98 -14.04
CA GLY A 213 -20.42 24.90 -14.24
C GLY A 213 -20.36 25.68 -15.58
N LEU A 214 -19.53 25.23 -16.52
CA LEU A 214 -19.43 25.88 -17.82
C LEU A 214 -20.73 25.70 -18.60
N THR A 215 -21.42 26.78 -18.87
CA THR A 215 -22.60 26.84 -19.73
C THR A 215 -22.21 27.09 -21.19
N GLY A 216 -22.96 26.52 -22.13
CA GLY A 216 -22.72 26.72 -23.58
C GLY A 216 -21.60 25.83 -24.15
N VAL A 217 -21.13 24.83 -23.42
CA VAL A 217 -20.18 23.80 -23.89
C VAL A 217 -20.89 22.49 -24.15
N MET A 218 -20.46 21.80 -25.21
CA MET A 218 -20.92 20.46 -25.50
C MET A 218 -20.01 19.42 -24.85
N TYR A 219 -20.58 18.51 -24.07
CA TYR A 219 -19.85 17.38 -23.46
C TYR A 219 -20.11 16.15 -24.31
N VAL A 220 -19.06 15.54 -24.84
CA VAL A 220 -19.13 14.24 -25.53
C VAL A 220 -18.67 13.17 -24.56
N LEU A 221 -19.56 12.25 -24.27
CA LEU A 221 -19.32 11.16 -23.29
C LEU A 221 -19.32 9.82 -24.04
N ASP A 222 -18.30 9.02 -23.81
CA ASP A 222 -18.21 7.65 -24.32
C ASP A 222 -18.61 6.70 -23.19
N GLU A 223 -19.63 5.87 -23.44
CA GLU A 223 -20.21 4.92 -22.49
C GLU A 223 -20.42 5.45 -21.06
N PRO A 224 -21.17 6.57 -20.88
CA PRO A 224 -21.29 7.25 -19.59
C PRO A 224 -21.98 6.42 -18.50
N SER A 225 -22.63 5.32 -18.87
CA SER A 225 -23.32 4.39 -17.98
C SER A 225 -22.44 3.25 -17.47
N ILE A 226 -21.17 3.17 -17.87
CA ILE A 226 -20.26 2.11 -17.38
C ILE A 226 -20.16 2.15 -15.85
N GLY A 227 -20.43 0.99 -15.23
CA GLY A 227 -20.36 0.82 -13.78
C GLY A 227 -21.54 1.42 -13.01
N LEU A 228 -22.61 1.87 -13.69
CA LEU A 228 -23.88 2.19 -13.06
C LEU A 228 -24.68 0.91 -12.82
N HIS A 229 -25.30 0.79 -11.65
CA HIS A 229 -26.30 -0.22 -11.37
C HIS A 229 -27.64 0.23 -11.98
N GLN A 230 -28.53 -0.72 -12.31
CA GLN A 230 -29.86 -0.41 -12.92
C GLN A 230 -30.72 0.56 -12.09
N ARG A 231 -30.35 0.82 -10.83
CA ARG A 231 -31.06 1.75 -9.94
C ARG A 231 -30.40 3.14 -9.86
N ASP A 232 -29.22 3.31 -10.45
CA ASP A 232 -28.48 4.56 -10.48
C ASP A 232 -28.85 5.35 -11.76
#